data_1abedf5a7654f2336a4893c9474fd3d2
#
_entry.id   1abedf5a7654f2336a4893c9474fd3d2
#
_cell.length_a   1.000
_cell.length_b   1.000
_cell.length_c   1.000
_cell.angle_alpha   90.00
_cell.angle_beta   90.00
_cell.angle_gamma   90.00
#
_symmetry.space_group_name_H-M   'P 1'
#
loop_
_entity.id
_entity.type
_entity.pdbx_description
1 polymer ?
#
loop_
_entity_poly.entity_id
_entity_poly.type
_entity_poly.pdbx_seq_one_letter_code
_entity_poly.pdbx_strand_id
1 'polypeptide(L)'
;KTDPGDILNPGKVIGSSLVAFFLGIARKFEPIIRPFGNQSVCLVGERHSKTAIRGIPADVAWYAYGCSQCGYCVDECDQFYGRGWESQSPRGKWYWLREYMEGREQWDQFMVDTIIACTTCELCNARCSVSLPIETSWMKLRGELIHEKGKMTFPPFEMMAAAVTKEGDIWAGYRKDRSTWFPEDMAAKHGPAHESKNVYFAGCTASYVETDIAQASVRLLDAAGVDFSYVAEKESCCGTPMLVAGKWDEFAEVMKSNIRAVQETGADTVITSCPACDMMWRHTYPQWAKKLGIDYNIKSLHYSEVIAEKLVSGEFSFPENGQEPCTVTWHDSCHMGRVSGVYEPPRELIKAVPDATLVEMEYNREEAHCCGSVLTLIKEPDVAADIGKVRLDEAIAAGAEKVLALCPCCEFQLRVSADKTDAPIEVVDLARFAASALGHEFPDPNPEVQRQWAVFEAMIALMTPQGFAKLMGSMWPELIDAMPLGMGKMMRFMGRIPGSLDLMKPLFPILFPRLLPMMMPKVMPTMLERVADSIPMPDYMAEQMPELMPKVMDNLMPHMIGEVVGLVTQPMVDYLKGKPAAQKK
;
A
#
# COMPACT_ATOMS: atom_id res chain seq x y z
N LYS A 1 -33.95 12.15 6.77
CA LYS A 1 -34.34 11.50 8.07
C LYS A 1 -33.53 10.22 8.17
N THR A 2 -32.34 10.34 8.72
CA THR A 2 -31.34 9.27 8.72
C THR A 2 -31.44 8.32 9.91
N ASP A 3 -32.25 8.63 10.91
CA ASP A 3 -32.49 7.77 12.08
C ASP A 3 -33.94 7.86 12.55
N PRO A 4 -34.92 7.25 11.83
CA PRO A 4 -36.34 7.35 12.15
C PRO A 4 -36.73 6.71 13.50
N GLY A 5 -35.89 5.84 14.03
CA GLY A 5 -36.11 5.10 15.26
C GLY A 5 -35.31 5.58 16.45
N ASP A 6 -34.52 6.67 16.30
CA ASP A 6 -33.60 7.19 17.34
C ASP A 6 -32.66 6.09 17.91
N ILE A 7 -32.25 5.14 17.01
CA ILE A 7 -31.52 3.93 17.40
C ILE A 7 -30.01 4.22 17.48
N LEU A 8 -29.50 5.05 16.56
CA LEU A 8 -28.06 5.31 16.43
C LEU A 8 -27.53 6.32 17.45
N ASN A 9 -28.35 7.31 17.82
CA ASN A 9 -28.01 8.33 18.81
C ASN A 9 -29.23 8.74 19.65
N PRO A 10 -29.73 7.84 20.53
CA PRO A 10 -30.93 8.10 21.28
C PRO A 10 -30.83 9.40 22.09
N GLY A 11 -31.70 10.36 21.80
CA GLY A 11 -31.82 11.62 22.55
C GLY A 11 -30.65 12.62 22.38
N LYS A 12 -29.63 12.33 21.55
CA LYS A 12 -28.49 13.24 21.40
C LYS A 12 -28.63 14.24 20.27
N VAL A 13 -29.40 13.94 19.25
CA VAL A 13 -29.49 14.78 18.04
C VAL A 13 -30.82 15.50 17.93
N ILE A 14 -31.91 14.96 18.49
CA ILE A 14 -33.25 15.52 18.35
C ILE A 14 -34.02 15.30 19.66
N GLY A 15 -33.63 15.93 20.76
CA GLY A 15 -34.26 15.63 22.02
C GLY A 15 -34.78 16.84 22.80
N SER A 16 -34.38 18.05 22.51
CA SER A 16 -34.99 19.23 23.10
C SER A 16 -35.11 20.37 22.10
N SER A 17 -36.23 21.03 22.08
CA SER A 17 -36.49 22.23 21.27
C SER A 17 -35.46 23.34 21.52
N LEU A 18 -34.88 23.38 22.72
CA LEU A 18 -33.83 24.33 23.10
C LEU A 18 -32.49 24.01 22.44
N VAL A 19 -32.07 22.74 22.40
CA VAL A 19 -30.82 22.29 21.72
C VAL A 19 -30.95 22.48 20.22
N ALA A 20 -32.09 22.11 19.63
CA ALA A 20 -32.36 22.35 18.20
C ALA A 20 -32.33 23.85 17.83
N PHE A 21 -32.83 24.71 18.71
CA PHE A 21 -32.78 26.16 18.56
C PHE A 21 -31.33 26.67 18.57
N PHE A 22 -30.52 26.27 19.56
CA PHE A 22 -29.11 26.67 19.63
C PHE A 22 -28.26 26.10 18.50
N LEU A 23 -28.50 24.85 18.06
CA LEU A 23 -27.85 24.27 16.89
C LEU A 23 -28.26 24.97 15.60
N GLY A 24 -29.51 25.44 15.48
CA GLY A 24 -29.97 26.24 14.36
C GLY A 24 -29.28 27.62 14.28
N ILE A 25 -29.00 28.23 15.42
CA ILE A 25 -28.21 29.47 15.52
C ILE A 25 -26.73 29.16 15.20
N ALA A 26 -26.14 28.13 15.79
CA ALA A 26 -24.76 27.75 15.58
C ALA A 26 -24.48 27.43 14.09
N ARG A 27 -25.39 26.72 13.40
CA ARG A 27 -25.30 26.46 11.95
C ARG A 27 -25.26 27.73 11.10
N LYS A 28 -26.00 28.76 11.47
CA LYS A 28 -25.98 30.06 10.72
C LYS A 28 -24.63 30.77 10.86
N PHE A 29 -23.96 30.61 11.98
CA PHE A 29 -22.67 31.21 12.27
C PHE A 29 -21.48 30.26 12.02
N GLU A 30 -21.72 29.00 11.72
CA GLU A 30 -20.68 28.01 11.46
C GLU A 30 -19.66 28.44 10.40
N PRO A 31 -20.04 28.98 9.23
CA PRO A 31 -19.06 29.44 8.24
C PRO A 31 -18.12 30.55 8.75
N ILE A 32 -18.57 31.32 9.74
CA ILE A 32 -17.78 32.39 10.36
C ILE A 32 -16.93 31.87 11.52
N ILE A 33 -17.46 30.91 12.29
CA ILE A 33 -16.81 30.36 13.50
C ILE A 33 -15.84 29.25 13.16
N ARG A 34 -16.10 28.48 12.10
CA ARG A 34 -15.30 27.32 11.68
C ARG A 34 -13.80 27.63 11.49
N PRO A 35 -13.38 28.71 10.80
CA PRO A 35 -11.96 29.05 10.69
C PRO A 35 -11.31 29.34 12.05
N PHE A 36 -12.03 29.98 12.96
CA PHE A 36 -11.52 30.28 14.31
C PHE A 36 -11.51 29.04 15.20
N GLY A 37 -12.49 28.15 15.06
CA GLY A 37 -12.54 26.86 15.72
C GLY A 37 -11.36 25.98 15.32
N ASN A 38 -11.07 25.88 14.04
CA ASN A 38 -9.94 25.12 13.52
C ASN A 38 -8.60 25.67 14.02
N GLN A 39 -8.41 26.98 13.99
CA GLN A 39 -7.21 27.61 14.56
C GLN A 39 -7.09 27.39 16.07
N SER A 40 -8.19 27.47 16.82
CA SER A 40 -8.15 27.25 18.26
C SER A 40 -7.88 25.78 18.63
N VAL A 41 -8.38 24.81 17.87
CA VAL A 41 -8.07 23.38 18.08
C VAL A 41 -6.57 23.10 17.83
N CYS A 42 -6.00 23.64 16.76
CA CYS A 42 -4.55 23.55 16.52
C CYS A 42 -3.73 24.20 17.63
N LEU A 43 -4.05 25.43 18.01
CA LEU A 43 -3.34 26.17 19.05
C LEU A 43 -3.47 25.53 20.46
N VAL A 44 -4.63 25.00 20.79
CA VAL A 44 -4.88 24.29 22.04
C VAL A 44 -4.18 22.93 22.01
N GLY A 45 -4.21 22.22 20.86
CA GLY A 45 -3.49 20.97 20.65
C GLY A 45 -1.98 21.13 20.89
N GLU A 46 -1.34 22.12 20.29
CA GLU A 46 0.08 22.41 20.50
C GLU A 46 0.44 22.73 21.96
N ARG A 47 -0.46 23.38 22.70
CA ARG A 47 -0.23 23.74 24.11
C ARG A 47 -0.44 22.59 25.10
N HIS A 48 -1.34 21.67 24.81
CA HIS A 48 -1.68 20.57 25.72
C HIS A 48 -1.04 19.23 25.37
N SER A 49 -0.44 19.09 24.17
CA SER A 49 0.21 17.88 23.70
C SER A 49 1.60 17.64 24.28
N LYS A 50 1.80 17.94 25.59
CA LYS A 50 3.14 17.84 26.20
C LYS A 50 3.48 16.46 26.76
N THR A 51 2.52 15.55 26.84
CA THR A 51 2.73 14.26 27.50
C THR A 51 2.15 13.12 26.68
N ALA A 52 3.00 12.19 26.28
CA ALA A 52 2.56 10.93 25.70
C ALA A 52 1.73 10.13 26.72
N ILE A 53 0.65 9.49 26.27
CA ILE A 53 -0.22 8.67 27.13
C ILE A 53 -0.02 7.21 26.73
N ARG A 54 0.54 6.39 27.64
CA ARG A 54 0.81 4.96 27.43
C ARG A 54 1.58 4.69 26.11
N GLY A 55 2.51 5.59 25.76
CA GLY A 55 3.32 5.50 24.54
C GLY A 55 2.64 5.99 23.25
N ILE A 56 1.42 6.54 23.32
CA ILE A 56 0.82 7.25 22.19
C ILE A 56 1.44 8.65 22.14
N PRO A 57 1.94 9.11 20.99
CA PRO A 57 2.46 10.47 20.83
C PRO A 57 1.46 11.52 21.32
N ALA A 58 1.96 12.56 21.99
CA ALA A 58 1.13 13.51 22.71
C ALA A 58 0.09 14.21 21.83
N ASP A 59 0.46 14.57 20.59
CA ASP A 59 -0.45 15.18 19.61
C ASP A 59 -1.54 14.18 19.15
N VAL A 60 -1.18 12.93 18.88
CA VAL A 60 -2.12 11.87 18.50
C VAL A 60 -3.09 11.57 19.65
N ALA A 61 -2.58 11.51 20.89
CA ALA A 61 -3.42 11.35 22.08
C ALA A 61 -4.44 12.49 22.20
N TRP A 62 -3.99 13.73 21.98
CA TRP A 62 -4.87 14.89 21.94
C TRP A 62 -5.95 14.76 20.86
N TYR A 63 -5.59 14.40 19.62
CA TYR A 63 -6.54 14.25 18.51
C TYR A 63 -7.56 13.14 18.78
N ALA A 64 -7.16 12.06 19.43
CA ALA A 64 -8.08 11.01 19.82
C ALA A 64 -9.21 11.54 20.74
N TYR A 65 -8.87 12.41 21.71
CA TYR A 65 -9.87 13.07 22.55
C TYR A 65 -10.59 14.23 21.84
N GLY A 66 -9.92 14.92 20.91
CA GLY A 66 -10.48 16.00 20.09
C GLY A 66 -11.50 15.53 19.06
N CYS A 67 -11.50 14.25 18.71
CA CYS A 67 -12.46 13.69 17.77
C CYS A 67 -13.88 13.75 18.32
N SER A 68 -14.78 14.45 17.61
CA SER A 68 -16.18 14.63 18.00
C SER A 68 -17.05 13.39 17.81
N GLN A 69 -16.52 12.30 17.25
CA GLN A 69 -17.23 11.06 16.94
C GLN A 69 -18.45 11.25 16.01
N CYS A 70 -18.43 12.29 15.14
CA CYS A 70 -19.55 12.66 14.27
C CYS A 70 -19.87 11.64 13.18
N GLY A 71 -18.89 10.82 12.74
CA GLY A 71 -19.07 9.76 11.77
C GLY A 71 -18.87 10.17 10.29
N TYR A 72 -18.68 11.44 9.95
CA TYR A 72 -18.51 11.86 8.54
C TYR A 72 -17.33 11.20 7.81
N CYS A 73 -16.36 10.70 8.54
CA CYS A 73 -15.24 9.95 7.98
C CYS A 73 -15.49 8.44 7.91
N VAL A 74 -16.68 7.94 8.25
CA VAL A 74 -17.00 6.50 8.23
C VAL A 74 -17.48 6.10 6.85
N ASP A 75 -18.55 6.73 6.37
CA ASP A 75 -19.23 6.35 5.13
C ASP A 75 -18.32 6.54 3.90
N GLU A 76 -17.40 7.48 3.98
CA GLU A 76 -16.42 7.79 2.93
C GLU A 76 -15.13 6.94 3.02
N CYS A 77 -14.97 6.19 4.11
CA CYS A 77 -13.76 5.39 4.31
C CYS A 77 -13.82 4.09 3.52
N ASP A 78 -12.81 3.85 2.68
CA ASP A 78 -12.67 2.62 1.91
C ASP A 78 -12.67 1.37 2.81
N GLN A 79 -12.07 1.45 4.00
CA GLN A 79 -12.11 0.36 4.96
C GLN A 79 -13.51 0.07 5.50
N PHE A 80 -14.42 1.04 5.45
CA PHE A 80 -15.80 0.84 5.84
C PHE A 80 -16.62 0.21 4.72
N TYR A 81 -16.65 0.80 3.53
CA TYR A 81 -17.49 0.26 2.47
C TYR A 81 -16.95 -1.08 1.89
N GLY A 82 -15.62 -1.30 1.91
CA GLY A 82 -15.05 -2.60 1.53
C GLY A 82 -15.29 -3.73 2.52
N ARG A 83 -15.56 -3.44 3.81
CA ARG A 83 -15.75 -4.45 4.88
C ARG A 83 -17.18 -4.53 5.41
N GLY A 84 -17.96 -3.49 5.26
CA GLY A 84 -19.29 -3.37 5.80
C GLY A 84 -19.35 -3.05 7.30
N TRP A 85 -18.24 -2.68 7.96
CA TRP A 85 -18.20 -2.29 9.37
C TRP A 85 -17.20 -1.18 9.66
N GLU A 86 -17.39 -0.42 10.75
CA GLU A 86 -16.63 0.80 11.00
C GLU A 86 -15.36 0.66 11.85
N SER A 87 -15.04 -0.50 12.41
CA SER A 87 -13.93 -0.63 13.38
C SER A 87 -12.57 -0.14 12.83
N GLN A 88 -12.35 -0.31 11.54
CA GLN A 88 -11.13 0.14 10.86
C GLN A 88 -11.27 1.52 10.19
N SER A 89 -12.45 2.16 10.29
CA SER A 89 -12.63 3.55 9.89
C SER A 89 -11.91 4.50 10.86
N PRO A 90 -11.67 5.76 10.48
CA PRO A 90 -11.03 6.72 11.37
C PRO A 90 -11.76 6.91 12.70
N ARG A 91 -13.11 6.95 12.71
CA ARG A 91 -13.89 7.05 13.95
C ARG A 91 -13.66 5.84 14.84
N GLY A 92 -13.68 4.64 14.28
CA GLY A 92 -13.42 3.41 15.03
C GLY A 92 -12.01 3.40 15.64
N LYS A 93 -11.00 3.77 14.86
CA LYS A 93 -9.60 3.88 15.33
C LYS A 93 -9.44 4.91 16.45
N TRP A 94 -10.03 6.12 16.33
CA TRP A 94 -10.00 7.13 17.39
C TRP A 94 -10.68 6.65 18.67
N TYR A 95 -11.84 6.01 18.56
CA TYR A 95 -12.53 5.43 19.69
C TYR A 95 -11.65 4.41 20.41
N TRP A 96 -11.05 3.50 19.64
CA TRP A 96 -10.23 2.44 20.19
C TRP A 96 -8.95 2.99 20.86
N LEU A 97 -8.32 4.01 20.29
CA LEU A 97 -7.17 4.68 20.94
C LEU A 97 -7.54 5.25 22.31
N ARG A 98 -8.73 5.80 22.48
CA ARG A 98 -9.21 6.24 23.79
C ARG A 98 -9.31 5.07 24.77
N GLU A 99 -9.93 3.96 24.35
CA GLU A 99 -10.07 2.76 25.18
C GLU A 99 -8.69 2.25 25.63
N TYR A 100 -7.72 2.24 24.72
CA TYR A 100 -6.35 1.90 25.04
C TYR A 100 -5.71 2.89 26.04
N MET A 101 -5.79 4.19 25.79
CA MET A 101 -5.19 5.22 26.65
C MET A 101 -5.80 5.23 28.06
N GLU A 102 -7.07 4.88 28.19
CA GLU A 102 -7.78 4.77 29.46
C GLU A 102 -7.60 3.40 30.15
N GLY A 103 -6.86 2.48 29.54
CA GLY A 103 -6.48 1.20 30.13
C GLY A 103 -7.54 0.10 30.01
N ARG A 104 -8.56 0.31 29.20
CA ARG A 104 -9.61 -0.70 28.95
C ARG A 104 -9.23 -1.69 27.86
N GLU A 105 -8.30 -1.32 26.99
CA GLU A 105 -7.83 -2.15 25.88
C GLU A 105 -6.30 -2.32 25.90
N GLN A 106 -5.81 -3.29 25.11
CA GLN A 106 -4.40 -3.62 24.96
C GLN A 106 -3.97 -3.51 23.48
N TRP A 107 -2.67 -3.27 23.23
CA TRP A 107 -2.08 -3.45 21.93
C TRP A 107 -1.82 -4.94 21.66
N ASP A 108 -2.79 -5.62 21.11
CA ASP A 108 -2.58 -6.90 20.45
C ASP A 108 -2.27 -6.72 18.95
N GLN A 109 -1.98 -7.82 18.24
CA GLN A 109 -1.67 -7.75 16.82
C GLN A 109 -2.86 -7.28 15.98
N PHE A 110 -4.09 -7.65 16.37
CA PHE A 110 -5.30 -7.19 15.68
C PHE A 110 -5.40 -5.66 15.68
N MET A 111 -5.02 -5.01 16.76
CA MET A 111 -5.05 -3.55 16.85
C MET A 111 -3.92 -2.87 16.09
N VAL A 112 -2.73 -3.48 16.08
CA VAL A 112 -1.64 -3.04 15.20
C VAL A 112 -2.09 -3.11 13.75
N ASP A 113 -2.65 -4.24 13.34
CA ASP A 113 -3.18 -4.45 11.98
C ASP A 113 -4.29 -3.43 11.65
N THR A 114 -5.17 -3.12 12.61
CA THR A 114 -6.22 -2.10 12.45
C THR A 114 -5.64 -0.72 12.16
N ILE A 115 -4.56 -0.31 12.83
CA ILE A 115 -3.90 0.98 12.56
C ILE A 115 -3.20 0.97 11.20
N ILE A 116 -2.59 -0.16 10.82
CA ILE A 116 -1.91 -0.30 9.52
C ILE A 116 -2.94 -0.39 8.37
N ALA A 117 -4.11 -0.99 8.58
CA ALA A 117 -5.16 -1.12 7.58
C ALA A 117 -5.78 0.25 7.21
N CYS A 118 -5.07 1.02 6.39
CA CYS A 118 -5.49 2.32 5.86
C CYS A 118 -4.72 2.57 4.57
N THR A 119 -5.41 2.88 3.49
CA THR A 119 -4.85 3.11 2.15
C THR A 119 -4.17 4.48 1.99
N THR A 120 -4.10 5.28 3.05
CA THR A 120 -3.51 6.64 3.04
C THR A 120 -4.18 7.60 2.04
N CYS A 121 -5.45 7.37 1.71
CA CYS A 121 -6.17 8.14 0.69
C CYS A 121 -6.56 9.57 1.12
N GLU A 122 -6.45 9.91 2.41
CA GLU A 122 -6.77 11.22 3.01
C GLU A 122 -8.22 11.72 2.87
N LEU A 123 -9.14 10.94 2.35
CA LEU A 123 -10.54 11.38 2.21
C LEU A 123 -11.15 11.73 3.59
N CYS A 124 -10.74 11.02 4.63
CA CYS A 124 -11.13 11.34 6.00
C CYS A 124 -10.63 12.70 6.49
N ASN A 125 -9.46 13.17 6.04
CA ASN A 125 -8.96 14.51 6.34
C ASN A 125 -9.88 15.57 5.72
N ALA A 126 -10.24 15.40 4.45
CA ALA A 126 -11.14 16.31 3.71
C ALA A 126 -12.54 16.38 4.34
N ARG A 127 -13.04 15.23 4.85
CA ARG A 127 -14.39 15.13 5.46
C ARG A 127 -14.45 15.45 6.95
N CYS A 128 -13.32 15.65 7.63
CA CYS A 128 -13.31 15.85 9.07
C CYS A 128 -13.93 17.20 9.47
N SER A 129 -15.04 17.15 10.22
CA SER A 129 -15.76 18.36 10.67
C SER A 129 -14.95 19.25 11.61
N VAL A 130 -13.92 18.70 12.25
CA VAL A 130 -13.01 19.41 13.18
C VAL A 130 -11.57 19.48 12.66
N SER A 131 -11.35 19.12 11.38
CA SER A 131 -10.07 19.24 10.66
C SER A 131 -8.89 18.60 11.38
N LEU A 132 -9.09 17.37 11.91
CA LEU A 132 -8.00 16.61 12.52
C LEU A 132 -7.04 16.10 11.43
N PRO A 133 -5.73 16.07 11.69
CA PRO A 133 -4.74 15.45 10.80
C PRO A 133 -4.77 13.91 10.96
N ILE A 134 -5.77 13.28 10.37
CA ILE A 134 -6.13 11.89 10.64
C ILE A 134 -5.08 10.95 10.04
N GLU A 135 -4.83 11.07 8.75
CA GLU A 135 -3.84 10.22 8.05
C GLU A 135 -2.45 10.36 8.65
N THR A 136 -1.98 11.59 8.86
CA THR A 136 -0.69 11.90 9.49
C THR A 136 -0.56 11.27 10.88
N SER A 137 -1.66 11.20 11.64
CA SER A 137 -1.69 10.54 12.94
C SER A 137 -1.49 9.02 12.81
N TRP A 138 -2.10 8.40 11.79
CA TRP A 138 -1.88 6.98 11.52
C TRP A 138 -0.45 6.70 11.08
N MET A 139 0.15 7.56 10.27
CA MET A 139 1.56 7.42 9.87
C MET A 139 2.51 7.51 11.06
N LYS A 140 2.28 8.45 12.00
CA LYS A 140 3.04 8.52 13.26
C LYS A 140 2.89 7.26 14.11
N LEU A 141 1.65 6.76 14.24
CA LEU A 141 1.40 5.53 15.00
C LEU A 141 2.05 4.30 14.36
N ARG A 142 2.08 4.19 13.05
CA ARG A 142 2.79 3.11 12.36
C ARG A 142 4.27 3.11 12.69
N GLY A 143 4.93 4.26 12.60
CA GLY A 143 6.32 4.39 13.00
C GLY A 143 6.54 4.07 14.48
N GLU A 144 5.70 4.59 15.38
CA GLU A 144 5.79 4.29 16.80
C GLU A 144 5.62 2.79 17.10
N LEU A 145 4.69 2.12 16.41
CA LEU A 145 4.40 0.71 16.65
C LEU A 145 5.45 -0.22 16.01
N ILE A 146 5.82 0.03 14.79
CA ILE A 146 6.68 -0.88 14.01
C ILE A 146 8.16 -0.52 14.23
N HIS A 147 8.56 0.72 13.91
CA HIS A 147 9.96 1.13 14.01
C HIS A 147 10.44 1.22 15.47
N GLU A 148 9.71 1.93 16.36
CA GLU A 148 10.16 2.16 17.73
C GLU A 148 9.88 0.98 18.66
N LYS A 149 8.72 0.32 18.54
CA LYS A 149 8.30 -0.76 19.45
C LYS A 149 8.48 -2.16 18.88
N GLY A 150 8.95 -2.30 17.65
CA GLY A 150 9.20 -3.58 17.00
C GLY A 150 7.97 -4.48 16.90
N LYS A 151 6.77 -3.90 16.71
CA LYS A 151 5.56 -4.68 16.43
C LYS A 151 5.61 -5.22 15.00
N MET A 152 4.91 -6.31 14.76
CA MET A 152 4.85 -6.91 13.42
C MET A 152 4.02 -6.03 12.50
N THR A 153 4.58 -5.65 11.35
CA THR A 153 3.84 -5.07 10.22
C THR A 153 3.10 -6.17 9.45
N PHE A 154 2.36 -5.83 8.40
CA PHE A 154 1.78 -6.86 7.53
C PHE A 154 2.90 -7.70 6.91
N PRO A 155 2.82 -9.05 6.99
CA PRO A 155 3.91 -9.92 6.57
C PRO A 155 4.47 -9.67 5.17
N PRO A 156 3.68 -9.38 4.12
CA PRO A 156 4.23 -9.05 2.80
C PRO A 156 5.15 -7.83 2.79
N PHE A 157 5.00 -6.89 3.71
CA PHE A 157 5.93 -5.76 3.84
C PHE A 157 7.33 -6.18 4.29
N GLU A 158 7.45 -7.27 5.05
CA GLU A 158 8.77 -7.82 5.40
C GLU A 158 9.49 -8.36 4.15
N MET A 159 8.75 -9.00 3.23
CA MET A 159 9.29 -9.43 1.95
C MET A 159 9.72 -8.23 1.10
N MET A 160 8.86 -7.21 0.98
CA MET A 160 9.19 -5.98 0.27
C MET A 160 10.41 -5.27 0.87
N ALA A 161 10.53 -5.22 2.20
CA ALA A 161 11.67 -4.60 2.89
C ALA A 161 12.98 -5.36 2.60
N ALA A 162 12.95 -6.68 2.63
CA ALA A 162 14.11 -7.51 2.29
C ALA A 162 14.54 -7.31 0.83
N ALA A 163 13.57 -7.26 -0.11
CA ALA A 163 13.81 -7.03 -1.53
C ALA A 163 14.34 -5.60 -1.79
N VAL A 164 13.73 -4.59 -1.18
CA VAL A 164 14.20 -3.19 -1.28
C VAL A 164 15.61 -3.03 -0.75
N THR A 165 15.94 -3.65 0.36
CA THR A 165 17.29 -3.59 0.93
C THR A 165 18.33 -4.23 0.01
N LYS A 166 17.96 -5.31 -0.71
CA LYS A 166 18.88 -6.04 -1.60
C LYS A 166 18.98 -5.37 -2.97
N GLU A 167 17.85 -5.15 -3.63
CA GLU A 167 17.79 -4.77 -5.05
C GLU A 167 17.25 -3.33 -5.28
N GLY A 168 16.79 -2.65 -4.21
CA GLY A 168 16.16 -1.33 -4.35
C GLY A 168 14.76 -1.38 -4.96
N ASP A 169 14.11 -2.55 -4.95
CA ASP A 169 12.82 -2.78 -5.59
C ASP A 169 11.90 -3.65 -4.73
N ILE A 170 10.59 -3.36 -4.74
CA ILE A 170 9.58 -4.10 -3.96
C ILE A 170 9.17 -5.42 -4.59
N TRP A 171 9.39 -5.59 -5.90
CA TRP A 171 8.98 -6.77 -6.68
C TRP A 171 10.07 -7.85 -6.71
N ALA A 172 11.17 -7.64 -5.98
CA ALA A 172 12.37 -8.47 -6.03
C ALA A 172 12.99 -8.59 -7.44
N GLY A 173 12.76 -7.61 -8.33
CA GLY A 173 13.42 -7.52 -9.60
C GLY A 173 14.91 -7.22 -9.43
N TYR A 174 15.77 -7.78 -10.29
CA TYR A 174 17.19 -7.48 -10.23
C TYR A 174 17.47 -6.02 -10.61
N ARG A 175 18.27 -5.34 -9.81
CA ARG A 175 18.67 -3.94 -10.07
C ARG A 175 19.26 -3.74 -11.46
N LYS A 176 20.05 -4.69 -11.97
CA LYS A 176 20.64 -4.67 -13.31
C LYS A 176 19.62 -4.66 -14.45
N ASP A 177 18.39 -5.16 -14.18
CA ASP A 177 17.33 -5.28 -15.19
C ASP A 177 16.32 -4.12 -15.11
N ARG A 178 16.54 -3.15 -14.19
CA ARG A 178 15.62 -2.03 -13.97
C ARG A 178 15.36 -1.17 -15.20
N SER A 179 16.31 -1.08 -16.11
CA SER A 179 16.23 -0.25 -17.32
C SER A 179 15.85 -1.02 -18.60
N THR A 180 15.53 -2.31 -18.50
CA THR A 180 15.19 -3.14 -19.68
C THR A 180 13.94 -2.67 -20.43
N TRP A 181 13.06 -1.93 -19.76
CA TRP A 181 11.88 -1.32 -20.37
C TRP A 181 12.22 -0.10 -21.25
N PHE A 182 13.39 0.55 -21.06
CA PHE A 182 13.71 1.82 -21.72
C PHE A 182 13.89 1.60 -23.22
N PRO A 183 13.23 2.41 -24.10
CA PRO A 183 13.29 2.21 -25.54
C PRO A 183 14.71 2.43 -26.10
N GLU A 184 15.24 1.47 -26.85
CA GLU A 184 16.60 1.52 -27.39
C GLU A 184 16.82 2.73 -28.33
N ASP A 185 15.83 3.10 -29.12
CA ASP A 185 15.86 4.25 -30.03
C ASP A 185 15.95 5.60 -29.31
N MET A 186 15.58 5.65 -28.03
CA MET A 186 15.66 6.86 -27.19
C MET A 186 16.95 6.93 -26.37
N ALA A 187 17.72 5.85 -26.30
CA ALA A 187 18.88 5.76 -25.41
C ALA A 187 19.97 6.83 -25.71
N ALA A 188 20.18 7.20 -26.97
CA ALA A 188 21.12 8.25 -27.34
C ALA A 188 20.66 9.66 -26.93
N LYS A 189 19.35 9.90 -26.89
CA LYS A 189 18.75 11.20 -26.61
C LYS A 189 18.44 11.43 -25.13
N HIS A 190 18.00 10.38 -24.42
CA HIS A 190 17.47 10.47 -23.07
C HIS A 190 18.04 9.43 -22.10
N GLY A 191 18.97 8.60 -22.54
CA GLY A 191 19.57 7.55 -21.72
C GLY A 191 20.49 8.09 -20.61
N PRO A 192 21.06 7.20 -19.78
CA PRO A 192 21.86 7.58 -18.60
C PRO A 192 23.11 8.42 -18.89
N ALA A 193 23.59 8.43 -20.15
CA ALA A 193 24.74 9.24 -20.56
C ALA A 193 24.36 10.68 -20.98
N HIS A 194 23.05 10.97 -21.09
CA HIS A 194 22.55 12.29 -21.43
C HIS A 194 22.51 13.20 -20.21
N GLU A 195 23.01 14.43 -20.33
CA GLU A 195 22.95 15.44 -19.27
C GLU A 195 21.72 16.31 -19.47
N SER A 196 20.85 16.39 -18.47
CA SER A 196 19.66 17.23 -18.46
C SER A 196 19.39 17.80 -17.07
N LYS A 197 18.65 18.90 -17.03
CA LYS A 197 18.13 19.46 -15.78
C LYS A 197 16.96 18.64 -15.23
N ASN A 198 16.34 17.82 -16.05
CA ASN A 198 15.24 16.96 -15.68
C ASN A 198 15.69 15.49 -15.68
N VAL A 199 15.33 14.77 -14.63
CA VAL A 199 15.49 13.30 -14.55
C VAL A 199 14.11 12.66 -14.54
N TYR A 200 13.88 11.72 -15.45
CA TYR A 200 12.71 10.87 -15.39
C TYR A 200 12.92 9.78 -14.33
N PHE A 201 11.96 9.65 -13.42
CA PHE A 201 11.92 8.67 -12.35
C PHE A 201 10.75 7.71 -12.60
N ALA A 202 11.04 6.49 -13.06
CA ALA A 202 10.03 5.50 -13.44
C ALA A 202 9.27 4.92 -12.25
N GLY A 203 9.98 4.68 -11.14
CA GLY A 203 9.44 3.92 -10.01
C GLY A 203 9.47 2.40 -10.24
N CYS A 204 9.22 1.63 -9.18
CA CYS A 204 9.42 0.17 -9.24
C CYS A 204 8.33 -0.55 -10.05
N THR A 205 7.05 -0.21 -9.91
CA THR A 205 5.97 -0.91 -10.62
C THR A 205 6.06 -0.69 -12.13
N ALA A 206 6.32 0.53 -12.58
CA ALA A 206 6.52 0.84 -13.99
C ALA A 206 7.86 0.34 -14.55
N SER A 207 8.83 -0.06 -13.70
CA SER A 207 10.08 -0.67 -14.15
C SER A 207 10.00 -2.19 -14.32
N TYR A 208 9.14 -2.89 -13.57
CA TYR A 208 9.17 -4.36 -13.51
C TYR A 208 7.83 -5.05 -13.79
N VAL A 209 6.69 -4.37 -13.64
CA VAL A 209 5.35 -4.98 -13.79
C VAL A 209 4.56 -4.33 -14.91
N GLU A 210 4.29 -3.04 -14.81
CA GLU A 210 3.52 -2.25 -15.79
C GLU A 210 4.49 -1.37 -16.60
N THR A 211 5.38 -2.02 -17.34
CA THR A 211 6.46 -1.35 -18.07
C THR A 211 5.97 -0.47 -19.23
N ASP A 212 4.78 -0.73 -19.73
CA ASP A 212 4.09 0.10 -20.70
C ASP A 212 3.84 1.53 -20.20
N ILE A 213 3.61 1.73 -18.90
CA ILE A 213 3.47 3.07 -18.30
C ILE A 213 4.75 3.90 -18.46
N ALA A 214 5.90 3.31 -18.10
CA ALA A 214 7.18 3.99 -18.24
C ALA A 214 7.52 4.27 -19.70
N GLN A 215 7.33 3.28 -20.58
CA GLN A 215 7.54 3.43 -22.03
C GLN A 215 6.67 4.55 -22.61
N ALA A 216 5.36 4.54 -22.29
CA ALA A 216 4.42 5.54 -22.76
C ALA A 216 4.76 6.94 -22.25
N SER A 217 5.12 7.06 -20.97
CA SER A 217 5.49 8.34 -20.37
C SER A 217 6.70 8.99 -21.05
N VAL A 218 7.77 8.21 -21.30
CA VAL A 218 8.96 8.76 -21.97
C VAL A 218 8.70 9.09 -23.45
N ARG A 219 7.85 8.32 -24.15
CA ARG A 219 7.39 8.64 -25.50
C ARG A 219 6.60 9.95 -25.57
N LEU A 220 5.71 10.17 -24.61
CA LEU A 220 4.94 11.43 -24.51
C LEU A 220 5.85 12.63 -24.22
N LEU A 221 6.78 12.48 -23.26
CA LEU A 221 7.73 13.54 -22.94
C LEU A 221 8.61 13.90 -24.14
N ASP A 222 9.09 12.89 -24.87
CA ASP A 222 9.89 13.09 -26.09
C ASP A 222 9.08 13.78 -27.20
N ALA A 223 7.85 13.33 -27.45
CA ALA A 223 6.96 13.93 -28.45
C ALA A 223 6.60 15.40 -28.12
N ALA A 224 6.49 15.72 -26.83
CA ALA A 224 6.28 17.09 -26.35
C ALA A 224 7.57 17.94 -26.32
N GLY A 225 8.69 17.42 -26.79
CA GLY A 225 9.96 18.12 -26.84
C GLY A 225 10.59 18.39 -25.47
N VAL A 226 10.25 17.59 -24.46
CA VAL A 226 10.82 17.71 -23.11
C VAL A 226 12.21 17.07 -23.10
N ASP A 227 13.20 17.83 -22.67
CA ASP A 227 14.55 17.30 -22.44
C ASP A 227 14.62 16.65 -21.05
N PHE A 228 15.07 15.41 -20.98
CA PHE A 228 15.25 14.66 -19.74
C PHE A 228 16.34 13.59 -19.87
N SER A 229 16.85 13.14 -18.73
CA SER A 229 17.73 11.96 -18.64
C SER A 229 17.06 10.88 -17.77
N TYR A 230 17.65 9.69 -17.70
CA TYR A 230 17.20 8.58 -16.89
C TYR A 230 18.37 7.99 -16.10
N VAL A 231 18.19 7.77 -14.78
CA VAL A 231 19.29 7.30 -13.92
C VAL A 231 19.49 5.78 -13.92
N ALA A 232 18.63 5.04 -14.62
CA ALA A 232 18.71 3.59 -14.83
C ALA A 232 18.87 2.81 -13.52
N GLU A 233 19.87 1.94 -13.41
CA GLU A 233 20.10 1.06 -12.26
C GLU A 233 20.43 1.82 -10.95
N LYS A 234 20.72 3.13 -11.01
CA LYS A 234 20.90 3.94 -9.81
C LYS A 234 19.57 4.29 -9.12
N GLU A 235 18.44 4.21 -9.82
CA GLU A 235 17.12 4.40 -9.24
C GLU A 235 16.78 3.28 -8.26
N SER A 236 16.13 3.62 -7.18
CA SER A 236 15.52 2.68 -6.24
C SER A 236 14.03 2.97 -6.08
N CYS A 237 13.29 2.07 -5.43
CA CYS A 237 11.91 2.35 -5.00
C CYS A 237 11.82 3.73 -4.35
N CYS A 238 10.73 4.47 -4.56
CA CYS A 238 10.53 5.75 -3.87
C CYS A 238 10.36 5.61 -2.35
N GLY A 239 10.18 4.39 -1.84
CA GLY A 239 10.07 4.09 -0.43
C GLY A 239 8.68 4.26 0.18
N THR A 240 7.66 4.65 -0.59
CA THR A 240 6.27 4.75 -0.08
C THR A 240 5.83 3.48 0.65
N PRO A 241 6.00 2.24 0.13
CA PRO A 241 5.62 1.03 0.84
C PRO A 241 6.34 0.87 2.18
N MET A 242 7.62 1.25 2.27
CA MET A 242 8.39 1.17 3.51
C MET A 242 7.90 2.19 4.52
N LEU A 243 7.65 3.42 4.09
CA LEU A 243 7.12 4.49 4.95
C LEU A 243 5.76 4.09 5.56
N VAL A 244 4.82 3.63 4.72
CA VAL A 244 3.47 3.24 5.16
C VAL A 244 3.45 1.94 5.97
N ALA A 245 4.44 1.08 5.80
CA ALA A 245 4.64 -0.12 6.60
C ALA A 245 5.22 0.16 7.99
N GLY A 246 5.69 1.38 8.27
CA GLY A 246 6.44 1.72 9.48
C GLY A 246 7.90 1.26 9.44
N LYS A 247 8.43 0.85 8.29
CA LYS A 247 9.83 0.45 8.04
C LYS A 247 10.67 1.68 7.71
N TRP A 248 10.87 2.53 8.70
CA TRP A 248 11.43 3.87 8.48
C TRP A 248 12.92 3.90 8.20
N ASP A 249 13.68 2.89 8.66
CA ASP A 249 15.11 2.78 8.35
C ASP A 249 15.31 2.43 6.87
N GLU A 250 14.58 1.43 6.36
CA GLU A 250 14.61 1.01 4.95
C GLU A 250 14.13 2.16 4.05
N PHE A 251 13.10 2.88 4.48
CA PHE A 251 12.63 4.08 3.79
C PHE A 251 13.74 5.15 3.71
N ALA A 252 14.41 5.45 4.83
CA ALA A 252 15.46 6.48 4.87
C ALA A 252 16.64 6.13 3.95
N GLU A 253 17.03 4.86 3.87
CA GLU A 253 18.13 4.42 3.02
C GLU A 253 17.81 4.55 1.53
N VAL A 254 16.61 4.13 1.09
CA VAL A 254 16.22 4.31 -0.33
C VAL A 254 16.05 5.78 -0.70
N MET A 255 15.51 6.61 0.20
CA MET A 255 15.42 8.05 0.02
C MET A 255 16.82 8.68 -0.20
N LYS A 256 17.78 8.37 0.67
CA LYS A 256 19.17 8.85 0.54
C LYS A 256 19.81 8.41 -0.77
N SER A 257 19.59 7.16 -1.17
CA SER A 257 20.09 6.60 -2.42
C SER A 257 19.54 7.36 -3.63
N ASN A 258 18.23 7.57 -3.67
CA ASN A 258 17.56 8.27 -4.76
C ASN A 258 17.97 9.75 -4.84
N ILE A 259 18.03 10.47 -3.72
CA ILE A 259 18.49 11.87 -3.68
C ILE A 259 19.90 11.96 -4.25
N ARG A 260 20.82 11.08 -3.83
CA ARG A 260 22.19 11.04 -4.33
C ARG A 260 22.25 10.75 -5.83
N ALA A 261 21.47 9.76 -6.29
CA ALA A 261 21.45 9.39 -7.71
C ALA A 261 21.03 10.56 -8.61
N VAL A 262 20.05 11.36 -8.20
CA VAL A 262 19.62 12.56 -8.93
C VAL A 262 20.65 13.69 -8.80
N GLN A 263 21.18 13.95 -7.62
CA GLN A 263 22.21 15.00 -7.43
C GLN A 263 23.49 14.74 -8.24
N GLU A 264 23.90 13.49 -8.39
CA GLU A 264 25.06 13.10 -9.20
C GLU A 264 24.90 13.42 -10.69
N THR A 265 23.67 13.53 -11.21
CA THR A 265 23.41 13.95 -12.62
C THR A 265 23.52 15.47 -12.81
N GLY A 266 23.49 16.26 -11.73
CA GLY A 266 23.38 17.71 -11.77
C GLY A 266 21.98 18.23 -12.15
N ALA A 267 20.99 17.35 -12.15
CA ALA A 267 19.59 17.73 -12.33
C ALA A 267 19.01 18.36 -11.06
N ASP A 268 18.02 19.23 -11.24
CA ASP A 268 17.28 19.90 -10.17
C ASP A 268 15.78 19.56 -10.17
N THR A 269 15.33 18.83 -11.18
CA THR A 269 13.94 18.46 -11.37
C THR A 269 13.79 16.97 -11.63
N VAL A 270 12.86 16.33 -10.91
CA VAL A 270 12.45 14.94 -11.14
C VAL A 270 11.07 14.95 -11.79
N ILE A 271 10.91 14.24 -12.90
CA ILE A 271 9.63 14.00 -13.57
C ILE A 271 9.22 12.56 -13.29
N THR A 272 8.05 12.37 -12.71
CA THR A 272 7.55 11.03 -12.33
C THR A 272 6.34 10.62 -13.16
N SER A 273 6.08 9.32 -13.26
CA SER A 273 4.85 8.75 -13.81
C SER A 273 3.94 8.10 -12.75
N CYS A 274 4.27 8.25 -11.48
CA CYS A 274 3.51 7.67 -10.37
C CYS A 274 3.22 8.74 -9.31
N PRO A 275 1.94 8.99 -8.95
CA PRO A 275 1.54 9.93 -7.90
C PRO A 275 2.17 9.67 -6.54
N ALA A 276 2.35 8.39 -6.17
CA ALA A 276 3.02 8.05 -4.92
C ALA A 276 4.51 8.44 -4.96
N CYS A 277 5.17 8.24 -6.09
CA CYS A 277 6.55 8.71 -6.28
C CYS A 277 6.64 10.24 -6.26
N ASP A 278 5.71 10.95 -6.96
CA ASP A 278 5.65 12.41 -6.93
C ASP A 278 5.44 12.93 -5.50
N MET A 279 4.47 12.38 -4.77
CA MET A 279 4.23 12.72 -3.36
C MET A 279 5.50 12.56 -2.51
N MET A 280 6.27 11.48 -2.71
CA MET A 280 7.52 11.26 -1.97
C MET A 280 8.54 12.34 -2.28
N TRP A 281 8.81 12.61 -3.56
CA TRP A 281 9.76 13.65 -3.99
C TRP A 281 9.30 15.07 -3.63
N ARG A 282 8.01 15.37 -3.77
CA ARG A 282 7.43 16.71 -3.58
C ARG A 282 7.25 17.08 -2.11
N HIS A 283 6.83 16.14 -1.27
CA HIS A 283 6.41 16.41 0.11
C HIS A 283 7.22 15.68 1.17
N THR A 284 7.43 14.39 1.00
CA THR A 284 8.00 13.54 2.06
C THR A 284 9.52 13.68 2.15
N TYR A 285 10.23 13.58 1.03
CA TYR A 285 11.68 13.69 0.98
C TYR A 285 12.20 15.03 1.54
N PRO A 286 11.63 16.21 1.21
CA PRO A 286 12.06 17.48 1.81
C PRO A 286 11.95 17.49 3.33
N GLN A 287 10.85 16.93 3.87
CA GLN A 287 10.62 16.88 5.31
C GLN A 287 11.63 15.96 6.02
N TRP A 288 11.88 14.77 5.46
CA TRP A 288 12.83 13.82 6.01
C TRP A 288 14.29 14.24 5.80
N ALA A 289 14.63 14.82 4.66
CA ALA A 289 15.94 15.40 4.40
C ALA A 289 16.28 16.48 5.43
N LYS A 290 15.34 17.39 5.71
CA LYS A 290 15.47 18.38 6.79
C LYS A 290 15.70 17.74 8.16
N LYS A 291 14.92 16.69 8.49
CA LYS A 291 15.04 15.95 9.76
C LYS A 291 16.42 15.26 9.89
N LEU A 292 16.96 14.76 8.78
CA LEU A 292 18.22 14.03 8.73
C LEU A 292 19.44 14.91 8.40
N GLY A 293 19.26 16.22 8.19
CA GLY A 293 20.34 17.14 7.85
C GLY A 293 20.91 16.93 6.44
N ILE A 294 20.10 16.42 5.50
CA ILE A 294 20.48 16.18 4.10
C ILE A 294 20.11 17.42 3.29
N ASP A 295 21.04 17.87 2.44
CA ASP A 295 20.74 18.95 1.49
C ASP A 295 19.75 18.47 0.42
N TYR A 296 18.68 19.21 0.22
CA TYR A 296 17.61 18.88 -0.70
C TYR A 296 17.11 20.12 -1.43
N ASN A 297 17.36 20.14 -2.73
CA ASN A 297 16.91 21.20 -3.64
C ASN A 297 16.44 20.59 -4.96
N ILE A 298 15.54 19.63 -4.90
CA ILE A 298 15.02 18.92 -6.06
C ILE A 298 13.52 19.21 -6.17
N LYS A 299 13.09 19.73 -7.32
CA LYS A 299 11.68 19.92 -7.66
C LYS A 299 11.10 18.60 -8.18
N SER A 300 9.86 18.31 -7.86
CA SER A 300 9.12 17.19 -8.46
C SER A 300 7.95 17.69 -9.29
N LEU A 301 7.76 17.06 -10.44
CA LEU A 301 6.61 17.25 -11.32
C LEU A 301 6.12 15.86 -11.78
N HIS A 302 4.82 15.72 -11.88
CA HIS A 302 4.26 14.57 -12.58
C HIS A 302 4.26 14.82 -14.09
N TYR A 303 4.50 13.79 -14.93
CA TYR A 303 4.56 13.96 -16.39
C TYR A 303 3.32 14.67 -16.95
N SER A 304 2.12 14.41 -16.37
CA SER A 304 0.88 15.03 -16.82
C SER A 304 0.87 16.54 -16.63
N GLU A 305 1.55 17.09 -15.59
CA GLU A 305 1.70 18.54 -15.40
C GLU A 305 2.57 19.14 -16.52
N VAL A 306 3.68 18.44 -16.83
CA VAL A 306 4.63 18.88 -17.88
C VAL A 306 3.96 18.88 -19.25
N ILE A 307 3.23 17.81 -19.59
CA ILE A 307 2.52 17.70 -20.87
C ILE A 307 1.37 18.70 -20.96
N ALA A 308 0.59 18.87 -19.89
CA ALA A 308 -0.50 19.84 -19.87
C ALA A 308 0.00 21.28 -20.06
N GLU A 309 1.15 21.65 -19.48
CA GLU A 309 1.77 22.96 -19.70
C GLU A 309 2.12 23.15 -21.20
N LYS A 310 2.70 22.14 -21.86
CA LYS A 310 3.03 22.16 -23.29
C LYS A 310 1.78 22.23 -24.18
N LEU A 311 0.71 21.56 -23.81
CA LEU A 311 -0.58 21.61 -24.52
C LEU A 311 -1.21 23.01 -24.41
N VAL A 312 -1.26 23.57 -23.21
CA VAL A 312 -1.84 24.89 -22.95
C VAL A 312 -1.03 26.01 -23.62
N SER A 313 0.31 25.90 -23.65
CA SER A 313 1.16 26.88 -24.34
C SER A 313 1.11 26.75 -25.87
N GLY A 314 0.55 25.67 -26.41
CA GLY A 314 0.54 25.38 -27.85
C GLY A 314 1.88 24.88 -28.39
N GLU A 315 2.83 24.53 -27.51
CA GLU A 315 4.12 23.94 -27.90
C GLU A 315 3.98 22.45 -28.30
N PHE A 316 2.91 21.80 -27.86
CA PHE A 316 2.59 20.43 -28.20
C PHE A 316 1.09 20.31 -28.56
N SER A 317 0.77 19.44 -29.51
CA SER A 317 -0.58 19.02 -29.85
C SER A 317 -0.60 17.60 -30.40
N PHE A 318 -1.67 16.87 -30.20
CA PHE A 318 -1.85 15.56 -30.79
C PHE A 318 -2.18 15.69 -32.29
N PRO A 319 -1.69 14.76 -33.14
CA PRO A 319 -2.10 14.71 -34.55
C PRO A 319 -3.56 14.24 -34.66
N GLU A 320 -4.29 14.76 -35.65
CA GLU A 320 -5.58 14.20 -36.06
C GLU A 320 -5.31 12.87 -36.78
N ASN A 321 -5.55 11.75 -36.11
CA ASN A 321 -5.23 10.42 -36.64
C ASN A 321 -6.45 9.52 -36.90
N GLY A 322 -7.68 10.05 -36.72
CA GLY A 322 -8.93 9.35 -37.01
C GLY A 322 -9.12 8.07 -36.19
N GLN A 323 -8.80 8.12 -34.92
CA GLN A 323 -9.11 7.03 -33.99
C GLN A 323 -10.63 6.87 -33.86
N GLU A 324 -11.07 5.68 -33.42
CA GLU A 324 -12.48 5.50 -33.10
C GLU A 324 -12.86 6.34 -31.86
N PRO A 325 -13.98 7.07 -31.91
CA PRO A 325 -14.46 7.84 -30.75
C PRO A 325 -14.58 6.94 -29.51
N CYS A 326 -14.08 7.41 -28.39
CA CYS A 326 -14.07 6.66 -27.14
C CYS A 326 -14.52 7.53 -25.97
N THR A 327 -15.48 7.02 -25.19
CA THR A 327 -15.94 7.68 -23.95
C THR A 327 -15.12 7.19 -22.77
N VAL A 328 -14.40 8.11 -22.15
CA VAL A 328 -13.51 7.78 -21.04
C VAL A 328 -13.89 8.53 -19.77
N THR A 329 -13.59 7.96 -18.62
CA THR A 329 -13.66 8.66 -17.34
C THR A 329 -12.30 8.69 -16.67
N TRP A 330 -12.16 9.53 -15.65
CA TRP A 330 -10.90 9.78 -14.97
C TRP A 330 -10.95 9.34 -13.51
N HIS A 331 -9.97 8.52 -13.09
CA HIS A 331 -9.76 8.20 -11.69
C HIS A 331 -8.80 9.20 -11.03
N ASP A 332 -9.32 10.11 -10.22
CA ASP A 332 -8.48 11.01 -9.42
C ASP A 332 -7.71 10.23 -8.35
N SER A 333 -6.43 9.98 -8.61
CA SER A 333 -5.55 9.34 -7.62
C SER A 333 -5.43 10.21 -6.38
N CYS A 334 -5.58 9.59 -5.20
CA CYS A 334 -5.56 10.29 -3.92
C CYS A 334 -4.26 11.07 -3.68
N HIS A 335 -3.11 10.49 -4.01
CA HIS A 335 -1.81 11.15 -3.82
C HIS A 335 -1.56 12.28 -4.82
N MET A 336 -2.11 12.20 -6.03
CA MET A 336 -2.03 13.29 -7.00
C MET A 336 -2.99 14.43 -6.65
N GLY A 337 -4.26 14.09 -6.38
CA GLY A 337 -5.30 15.06 -6.08
C GLY A 337 -5.21 15.60 -4.65
N ARG A 338 -5.66 14.82 -3.66
CA ARG A 338 -5.79 15.30 -2.27
C ARG A 338 -4.47 15.71 -1.62
N VAL A 339 -3.40 14.97 -1.87
CA VAL A 339 -2.09 15.26 -1.27
C VAL A 339 -1.34 16.35 -2.02
N SER A 340 -1.30 16.28 -3.36
CA SER A 340 -0.49 17.22 -4.17
C SER A 340 -1.30 18.34 -4.83
N GLY A 341 -2.64 18.34 -4.74
CA GLY A 341 -3.51 19.39 -5.27
C GLY A 341 -3.62 19.42 -6.79
N VAL A 342 -3.19 18.36 -7.48
CA VAL A 342 -3.14 18.29 -8.95
C VAL A 342 -4.36 17.54 -9.49
N TYR A 343 -5.31 18.27 -10.06
CA TYR A 343 -6.58 17.73 -10.57
C TYR A 343 -6.80 17.99 -12.06
N GLU A 344 -6.43 19.17 -12.55
CA GLU A 344 -6.76 19.59 -13.92
C GLU A 344 -5.75 19.12 -14.98
N PRO A 345 -4.43 19.06 -14.73
CA PRO A 345 -3.47 18.64 -15.76
C PRO A 345 -3.78 17.30 -16.44
N PRO A 346 -4.19 16.21 -15.73
CA PRO A 346 -4.63 14.99 -16.39
C PRO A 346 -5.87 15.19 -17.27
N ARG A 347 -6.80 16.04 -16.85
CA ARG A 347 -8.02 16.35 -17.62
C ARG A 347 -7.71 17.11 -18.88
N GLU A 348 -6.79 18.07 -18.83
CA GLU A 348 -6.33 18.80 -20.01
C GLU A 348 -5.65 17.85 -21.01
N LEU A 349 -4.85 16.90 -20.52
CA LEU A 349 -4.24 15.88 -21.35
C LEU A 349 -5.33 14.99 -22.04
N ILE A 350 -6.32 14.52 -21.29
CA ILE A 350 -7.41 13.68 -21.83
C ILE A 350 -8.19 14.44 -22.92
N LYS A 351 -8.56 15.69 -22.64
CA LYS A 351 -9.32 16.54 -23.59
C LYS A 351 -8.55 16.87 -24.87
N ALA A 352 -7.22 16.85 -24.80
CA ALA A 352 -6.36 17.11 -25.96
C ALA A 352 -6.19 15.87 -26.86
N VAL A 353 -6.49 14.66 -26.38
CA VAL A 353 -6.46 13.45 -27.19
C VAL A 353 -7.62 13.48 -28.18
N PRO A 354 -7.37 13.37 -29.50
CA PRO A 354 -8.43 13.34 -30.50
C PRO A 354 -9.44 12.22 -30.27
N ASP A 355 -10.70 12.49 -30.56
CA ASP A 355 -11.82 11.55 -30.46
C ASP A 355 -12.09 10.98 -29.05
N ALA A 356 -11.42 11.49 -28.00
CA ALA A 356 -11.69 11.17 -26.60
C ALA A 356 -12.77 12.08 -26.02
N THR A 357 -13.81 11.50 -25.43
CA THR A 357 -14.85 12.24 -24.70
C THR A 357 -14.72 11.94 -23.20
N LEU A 358 -14.33 12.94 -22.42
CA LEU A 358 -14.24 12.81 -20.96
C LEU A 358 -15.62 12.99 -20.31
N VAL A 359 -16.07 11.98 -19.57
CA VAL A 359 -17.22 12.04 -18.67
C VAL A 359 -16.74 11.92 -17.22
N GLU A 360 -17.28 12.74 -16.33
CA GLU A 360 -16.88 12.74 -14.93
C GLU A 360 -17.72 11.75 -14.12
N MET A 361 -17.09 11.01 -13.21
CA MET A 361 -17.79 10.24 -12.18
C MET A 361 -18.45 11.18 -11.17
N GLU A 362 -19.48 10.73 -10.46
CA GLU A 362 -20.18 11.52 -9.43
C GLU A 362 -19.20 12.00 -8.36
N TYR A 363 -18.35 11.09 -7.86
CA TYR A 363 -17.29 11.43 -6.90
C TYR A 363 -15.97 11.63 -7.65
N ASN A 364 -15.57 12.87 -7.79
CA ASN A 364 -14.35 13.26 -8.49
C ASN A 364 -13.56 14.30 -7.70
N ARG A 365 -12.34 14.59 -8.10
CA ARG A 365 -11.42 15.53 -7.45
C ARG A 365 -11.22 15.21 -5.96
N GLU A 366 -11.51 16.14 -5.07
CA GLU A 366 -11.35 15.97 -3.61
C GLU A 366 -12.25 14.87 -3.03
N GLU A 367 -13.38 14.61 -3.68
CA GLU A 367 -14.38 13.64 -3.23
C GLU A 367 -14.18 12.23 -3.83
N ALA A 368 -13.21 12.05 -4.72
CA ALA A 368 -12.98 10.78 -5.40
C ALA A 368 -12.74 9.62 -4.42
N HIS A 369 -13.46 8.51 -4.61
CA HIS A 369 -13.24 7.30 -3.82
C HIS A 369 -11.88 6.65 -4.15
N CYS A 370 -11.34 5.90 -3.20
CA CYS A 370 -10.06 5.19 -3.33
C CYS A 370 -10.18 3.97 -4.24
N CYS A 371 -9.09 3.60 -4.91
CA CYS A 371 -8.99 2.36 -5.68
C CYS A 371 -8.82 1.10 -4.81
N GLY A 372 -8.52 1.25 -3.52
CA GLY A 372 -8.28 0.14 -2.60
C GLY A 372 -6.81 -0.27 -2.42
N SER A 373 -5.92 0.24 -3.24
CA SER A 373 -4.47 -0.01 -3.13
C SER A 373 -3.88 0.85 -1.99
N VAL A 374 -2.78 0.54 -1.36
CA VAL A 374 -1.83 -0.57 -1.43
C VAL A 374 -2.02 -1.50 -0.22
N LEU A 375 -2.41 -0.95 0.93
CA LEU A 375 -2.42 -1.64 2.22
C LEU A 375 -3.48 -2.74 2.28
N THR A 376 -4.67 -2.47 1.72
CA THR A 376 -5.73 -3.46 1.68
C THR A 376 -5.34 -4.62 0.77
N LEU A 377 -4.69 -4.35 -0.36
CA LEU A 377 -4.18 -5.35 -1.28
C LEU A 377 -3.24 -6.36 -0.60
N ILE A 378 -2.28 -5.88 0.19
CA ILE A 378 -1.27 -6.73 0.81
C ILE A 378 -1.70 -7.38 2.12
N LYS A 379 -2.90 -7.11 2.59
CA LYS A 379 -3.48 -7.73 3.79
C LYS A 379 -4.74 -8.52 3.47
N GLU A 380 -5.65 -7.95 2.69
CA GLU A 380 -6.98 -8.49 2.42
C GLU A 380 -7.36 -8.23 0.95
N PRO A 381 -6.84 -9.06 0.04
CA PRO A 381 -7.02 -8.88 -1.41
C PRO A 381 -8.48 -8.79 -1.86
N ASP A 382 -9.37 -9.59 -1.28
CA ASP A 382 -10.79 -9.56 -1.62
C ASP A 382 -11.45 -8.24 -1.21
N VAL A 383 -11.11 -7.71 -0.02
CA VAL A 383 -11.58 -6.38 0.41
C VAL A 383 -11.05 -5.29 -0.52
N ALA A 384 -9.80 -5.40 -0.99
CA ALA A 384 -9.25 -4.46 -1.96
C ALA A 384 -10.01 -4.51 -3.29
N ALA A 385 -10.38 -5.71 -3.76
CA ALA A 385 -11.19 -5.87 -4.96
C ALA A 385 -12.58 -5.25 -4.81
N ASP A 386 -13.24 -5.45 -3.67
CA ASP A 386 -14.55 -4.85 -3.35
C ASP A 386 -14.48 -3.32 -3.30
N ILE A 387 -13.40 -2.76 -2.75
CA ILE A 387 -13.16 -1.30 -2.75
C ILE A 387 -13.01 -0.78 -4.19
N GLY A 388 -12.17 -1.42 -4.99
CA GLY A 388 -11.96 -1.04 -6.39
C GLY A 388 -13.24 -1.16 -7.22
N LYS A 389 -14.09 -2.16 -6.93
CA LYS A 389 -15.38 -2.33 -7.57
C LYS A 389 -16.29 -1.10 -7.43
N VAL A 390 -16.33 -0.48 -6.24
CA VAL A 390 -17.13 0.75 -6.05
C VAL A 390 -16.72 1.81 -7.08
N ARG A 391 -15.42 1.99 -7.30
CA ARG A 391 -14.90 2.96 -8.26
C ARG A 391 -15.24 2.59 -9.71
N LEU A 392 -15.23 1.29 -10.05
CA LEU A 392 -15.62 0.81 -11.37
C LEU A 392 -17.15 0.98 -11.60
N ASP A 393 -17.97 0.72 -10.59
CA ASP A 393 -19.41 0.93 -10.66
C ASP A 393 -19.76 2.42 -10.91
N GLU A 394 -19.03 3.36 -10.31
CA GLU A 394 -19.17 4.80 -10.58
C GLU A 394 -18.81 5.16 -12.02
N ALA A 395 -17.75 4.55 -12.56
CA ALA A 395 -17.33 4.76 -13.94
C ALA A 395 -18.36 4.23 -14.94
N ILE A 396 -18.91 3.05 -14.67
CA ILE A 396 -20.00 2.46 -15.48
C ILE A 396 -21.24 3.34 -15.41
N ALA A 397 -21.59 3.83 -14.21
CA ALA A 397 -22.74 4.72 -14.02
C ALA A 397 -22.58 6.06 -14.76
N ALA A 398 -21.34 6.55 -14.92
CA ALA A 398 -21.03 7.73 -15.73
C ALA A 398 -21.13 7.48 -17.24
N GLY A 399 -21.32 6.24 -17.68
CA GLY A 399 -21.41 5.86 -19.10
C GLY A 399 -20.06 5.78 -19.81
N ALA A 400 -18.97 5.56 -19.07
CA ALA A 400 -17.64 5.43 -19.63
C ALA A 400 -17.41 4.02 -20.19
N GLU A 401 -16.67 3.94 -21.30
CA GLU A 401 -16.15 2.69 -21.86
C GLU A 401 -14.82 2.28 -21.21
N LYS A 402 -14.04 3.30 -20.76
CA LYS A 402 -12.73 3.10 -20.13
C LYS A 402 -12.58 3.98 -18.89
N VAL A 403 -11.91 3.43 -17.88
CA VAL A 403 -11.39 4.19 -16.75
C VAL A 403 -9.93 4.50 -17.01
N LEU A 404 -9.57 5.77 -17.05
CA LEU A 404 -8.19 6.20 -17.14
C LEU A 404 -7.63 6.43 -15.72
N ALA A 405 -6.47 5.87 -15.46
CA ALA A 405 -5.69 6.09 -14.25
C ALA A 405 -4.27 6.53 -14.61
N LEU A 406 -3.50 7.08 -13.68
CA LEU A 406 -2.10 7.44 -13.90
C LEU A 406 -1.18 6.93 -12.78
N CYS A 407 -1.74 6.19 -11.85
CA CYS A 407 -0.98 5.60 -10.75
C CYS A 407 -0.86 4.10 -11.01
N PRO A 408 0.37 3.56 -11.18
CA PRO A 408 0.55 2.13 -11.40
C PRO A 408 -0.17 1.26 -10.34
N CYS A 409 -0.13 1.68 -9.07
CA CYS A 409 -0.84 0.95 -8.02
C CYS A 409 -2.37 1.04 -8.14
N CYS A 410 -2.92 2.18 -8.60
CA CYS A 410 -4.36 2.30 -8.82
C CYS A 410 -4.80 1.49 -10.04
N GLU A 411 -4.02 1.55 -11.12
CA GLU A 411 -4.29 0.78 -12.34
C GLU A 411 -4.27 -0.71 -12.04
N PHE A 412 -3.18 -1.21 -11.43
CA PHE A 412 -3.06 -2.58 -10.97
C PHE A 412 -4.30 -3.03 -10.17
N GLN A 413 -4.69 -2.25 -9.16
CA GLN A 413 -5.83 -2.59 -8.31
C GLN A 413 -7.15 -2.58 -9.07
N LEU A 414 -7.40 -1.57 -9.90
CA LEU A 414 -8.65 -1.47 -10.65
C LEU A 414 -8.77 -2.56 -11.71
N ARG A 415 -7.68 -2.96 -12.38
CA ARG A 415 -7.65 -4.11 -13.30
C ARG A 415 -8.02 -5.40 -12.59
N VAL A 416 -7.38 -5.67 -11.44
CA VAL A 416 -7.70 -6.84 -10.63
C VAL A 416 -9.15 -6.81 -10.14
N SER A 417 -9.64 -5.64 -9.71
CA SER A 417 -11.03 -5.49 -9.29
C SER A 417 -12.01 -5.75 -10.44
N ALA A 418 -11.69 -5.26 -11.65
CA ALA A 418 -12.50 -5.51 -12.84
C ALA A 418 -12.58 -7.01 -13.15
N ASP A 419 -11.45 -7.71 -13.15
CA ASP A 419 -11.40 -9.14 -13.45
C ASP A 419 -12.10 -9.98 -12.36
N LYS A 420 -11.88 -9.67 -11.07
CA LYS A 420 -12.51 -10.42 -9.96
C LYS A 420 -14.03 -10.21 -9.87
N THR A 421 -14.54 -9.12 -10.38
CA THR A 421 -15.97 -8.76 -10.28
C THR A 421 -16.70 -8.80 -11.62
N ASP A 422 -16.04 -9.27 -12.68
CA ASP A 422 -16.56 -9.31 -14.05
C ASP A 422 -17.11 -7.94 -14.49
N ALA A 423 -16.44 -6.84 -14.11
CA ALA A 423 -16.89 -5.49 -14.44
C ALA A 423 -16.68 -5.20 -15.93
N PRO A 424 -17.73 -4.79 -16.69
CA PRO A 424 -17.67 -4.60 -18.13
C PRO A 424 -17.06 -3.24 -18.51
N ILE A 425 -15.85 -2.95 -18.01
CA ILE A 425 -15.15 -1.69 -18.25
C ILE A 425 -13.64 -1.94 -18.35
N GLU A 426 -12.98 -1.29 -19.29
CA GLU A 426 -11.54 -1.38 -19.47
C GLU A 426 -10.80 -0.36 -18.57
N VAL A 427 -9.71 -0.78 -17.93
CA VAL A 427 -8.82 0.09 -17.14
C VAL A 427 -7.55 0.33 -17.95
N VAL A 428 -7.20 1.59 -18.18
CA VAL A 428 -6.06 1.98 -19.03
C VAL A 428 -5.23 3.08 -18.34
N ASP A 429 -3.92 2.98 -18.42
CA ASP A 429 -3.04 4.07 -17.96
C ASP A 429 -3.17 5.30 -18.88
N LEU A 430 -3.15 6.49 -18.29
CA LEU A 430 -3.30 7.76 -19.02
C LEU A 430 -2.13 7.99 -20.00
N ALA A 431 -0.88 7.66 -19.61
CA ALA A 431 0.25 7.82 -20.53
C ALA A 431 0.12 6.89 -21.73
N ARG A 432 -0.26 5.63 -21.48
CA ARG A 432 -0.53 4.65 -22.52
C ARG A 432 -1.63 5.10 -23.46
N PHE A 433 -2.76 5.57 -22.91
CA PHE A 433 -3.87 6.09 -23.69
C PHE A 433 -3.45 7.26 -24.59
N ALA A 434 -2.74 8.23 -24.04
CA ALA A 434 -2.29 9.40 -24.79
C ALA A 434 -1.17 9.05 -25.81
N ALA A 435 -0.21 8.20 -25.45
CA ALA A 435 0.85 7.81 -26.38
C ALA A 435 0.34 6.94 -27.53
N SER A 436 -0.74 6.18 -27.33
CA SER A 436 -1.42 5.46 -28.40
C SER A 436 -2.01 6.41 -29.46
N ALA A 437 -2.44 7.61 -29.05
CA ALA A 437 -2.88 8.66 -29.98
C ALA A 437 -1.74 9.24 -30.83
N LEU A 438 -0.49 8.99 -30.45
CA LEU A 438 0.71 9.31 -31.24
C LEU A 438 1.14 8.15 -32.17
N GLY A 439 0.37 7.06 -32.18
CA GLY A 439 0.66 5.88 -33.01
C GLY A 439 1.61 4.87 -32.36
N HIS A 440 1.85 4.97 -31.05
CA HIS A 440 2.64 3.98 -30.32
C HIS A 440 1.75 2.81 -29.85
N GLU A 441 2.27 1.61 -29.97
CA GLU A 441 1.64 0.38 -29.47
C GLU A 441 2.44 -0.15 -28.27
N PHE A 442 1.70 -0.66 -27.27
CA PHE A 442 2.28 -1.21 -26.05
C PHE A 442 1.71 -2.60 -25.78
N PRO A 443 2.52 -3.53 -25.21
CA PRO A 443 2.02 -4.83 -24.81
C PRO A 443 0.92 -4.69 -23.74
N ASP A 444 0.02 -5.66 -23.70
CA ASP A 444 -0.99 -5.73 -22.64
C ASP A 444 -0.32 -6.13 -21.32
N PRO A 445 -0.36 -5.30 -20.26
CA PRO A 445 0.24 -5.63 -18.96
C PRO A 445 -0.59 -6.64 -18.16
N ASN A 446 -1.84 -6.90 -18.52
CA ASN A 446 -2.79 -7.67 -17.73
C ASN A 446 -2.27 -9.09 -17.33
N PRO A 447 -1.62 -9.87 -18.21
CA PRO A 447 -1.06 -11.17 -17.82
C PRO A 447 -0.06 -11.08 -16.67
N GLU A 448 0.81 -10.06 -16.68
CA GLU A 448 1.78 -9.83 -15.60
C GLU A 448 1.10 -9.34 -14.31
N VAL A 449 0.15 -8.42 -14.42
CA VAL A 449 -0.67 -7.93 -13.30
C VAL A 449 -1.37 -9.09 -12.60
N GLN A 450 -2.02 -9.99 -13.34
CA GLN A 450 -2.70 -11.17 -12.77
C GLN A 450 -1.72 -12.14 -12.13
N ARG A 451 -0.56 -12.35 -12.73
CA ARG A 451 0.49 -13.19 -12.14
C ARG A 451 0.96 -12.63 -10.80
N GLN A 452 1.28 -11.33 -10.73
CA GLN A 452 1.72 -10.67 -9.51
C GLN A 452 0.63 -10.66 -8.43
N TRP A 453 -0.64 -10.48 -8.83
CA TRP A 453 -1.76 -10.62 -7.91
C TRP A 453 -1.83 -12.01 -7.28
N ALA A 454 -1.74 -13.06 -8.09
CA ALA A 454 -1.76 -14.43 -7.60
C ALA A 454 -0.59 -14.73 -6.64
N VAL A 455 0.59 -14.14 -6.89
CA VAL A 455 1.72 -14.19 -5.95
C VAL A 455 1.37 -13.54 -4.62
N PHE A 456 0.77 -12.34 -4.63
CA PHE A 456 0.35 -11.67 -3.40
C PHE A 456 -0.65 -12.50 -2.60
N GLU A 457 -1.71 -13.02 -3.22
CA GLU A 457 -2.70 -13.83 -2.54
C GLU A 457 -2.07 -15.08 -1.90
N ALA A 458 -1.23 -15.78 -2.64
CA ALA A 458 -0.56 -16.97 -2.14
C ALA A 458 0.43 -16.67 -1.00
N MET A 459 1.18 -15.57 -1.12
CA MET A 459 2.11 -15.13 -0.07
C MET A 459 1.38 -14.67 1.19
N ILE A 460 0.29 -13.93 1.08
CA ILE A 460 -0.54 -13.52 2.22
C ILE A 460 -1.07 -14.78 2.94
N ALA A 461 -1.63 -15.72 2.19
CA ALA A 461 -2.14 -16.96 2.76
C ALA A 461 -1.05 -17.78 3.47
N LEU A 462 0.15 -17.86 2.88
CA LEU A 462 1.29 -18.59 3.43
C LEU A 462 1.83 -17.94 4.71
N MET A 463 1.94 -16.61 4.73
CA MET A 463 2.54 -15.86 5.83
C MET A 463 1.61 -15.67 7.04
N THR A 464 0.46 -16.33 7.08
CA THR A 464 -0.36 -16.44 8.29
C THR A 464 0.15 -17.58 9.20
N PRO A 465 -0.11 -17.54 10.52
CA PRO A 465 0.18 -18.68 11.40
C PRO A 465 -0.42 -19.99 10.90
N GLN A 466 -1.64 -19.95 10.35
CA GLN A 466 -2.36 -21.10 9.79
C GLN A 466 -1.69 -21.63 8.52
N GLY A 467 -1.32 -20.73 7.59
CA GLY A 467 -0.62 -21.07 6.36
C GLY A 467 0.74 -21.69 6.64
N PHE A 468 1.50 -21.07 7.54
CA PHE A 468 2.80 -21.58 7.95
C PHE A 468 2.69 -22.93 8.66
N ALA A 469 1.71 -23.12 9.56
CA ALA A 469 1.45 -24.39 10.20
C ALA A 469 1.05 -25.48 9.18
N LYS A 470 0.29 -25.15 8.15
CA LYS A 470 -0.05 -26.06 7.04
C LYS A 470 1.18 -26.48 6.25
N LEU A 471 2.05 -25.53 5.90
CA LEU A 471 3.33 -25.81 5.24
C LEU A 471 4.19 -26.73 6.08
N MET A 472 4.39 -26.44 7.37
CA MET A 472 5.11 -27.32 8.29
C MET A 472 4.48 -28.70 8.38
N GLY A 473 3.16 -28.78 8.38
CA GLY A 473 2.41 -30.03 8.37
C GLY A 473 2.71 -30.94 7.17
N SER A 474 3.01 -30.34 6.03
CA SER A 474 3.40 -31.07 4.82
C SER A 474 4.84 -31.61 4.87
N MET A 475 5.65 -31.16 5.85
CA MET A 475 7.09 -31.42 5.96
C MET A 475 7.49 -32.16 7.26
N TRP A 476 6.58 -32.90 7.88
CA TRP A 476 6.89 -33.62 9.13
C TRP A 476 8.10 -34.53 9.03
N PRO A 477 8.30 -35.33 7.95
CA PRO A 477 9.50 -36.15 7.84
C PRO A 477 10.78 -35.35 7.98
N GLU A 478 10.91 -34.29 7.19
CA GLU A 478 12.08 -33.41 7.11
C GLU A 478 12.31 -32.66 8.42
N LEU A 479 11.23 -32.11 9.00
CA LEU A 479 11.27 -31.42 10.28
C LEU A 479 11.74 -32.30 11.41
N ILE A 480 11.24 -33.53 11.48
CA ILE A 480 11.62 -34.47 12.54
C ILE A 480 13.07 -34.97 12.34
N ASP A 481 13.50 -35.20 11.09
CA ASP A 481 14.87 -35.61 10.79
C ASP A 481 15.88 -34.47 11.03
N ALA A 482 15.46 -33.20 10.91
CA ALA A 482 16.28 -32.03 11.21
C ALA A 482 16.47 -31.76 12.71
N MET A 483 15.69 -32.39 13.60
CA MET A 483 15.78 -32.20 15.03
C MET A 483 17.20 -32.55 15.56
N PRO A 484 17.78 -31.69 16.40
CA PRO A 484 19.15 -31.85 16.88
C PRO A 484 19.28 -33.04 17.86
N LEU A 485 20.52 -33.47 18.07
CA LEU A 485 20.89 -34.47 19.11
C LEU A 485 20.14 -35.80 19.03
N GLY A 486 19.68 -36.20 17.86
CA GLY A 486 18.93 -37.43 17.68
C GLY A 486 17.49 -37.44 18.23
N MET A 487 16.99 -36.27 18.60
CA MET A 487 15.62 -36.07 19.13
C MET A 487 14.57 -36.59 18.16
N GLY A 488 14.75 -36.46 16.85
CA GLY A 488 13.82 -36.96 15.86
C GLY A 488 13.66 -38.50 15.93
N LYS A 489 14.75 -39.23 16.06
CA LYS A 489 14.72 -40.69 16.26
C LYS A 489 14.01 -41.07 17.57
N MET A 490 14.32 -40.33 18.64
CA MET A 490 13.67 -40.52 19.94
C MET A 490 12.16 -40.28 19.85
N MET A 491 11.74 -39.20 19.19
CA MET A 491 10.32 -38.84 18.99
C MET A 491 9.56 -39.91 18.18
N ARG A 492 10.18 -40.44 17.12
CA ARG A 492 9.62 -41.58 16.34
C ARG A 492 9.50 -42.85 17.17
N PHE A 493 10.49 -43.14 18.03
CA PHE A 493 10.42 -44.25 18.96
C PHE A 493 9.29 -44.09 19.98
N MET A 494 9.21 -42.90 20.60
CA MET A 494 8.15 -42.57 21.56
C MET A 494 6.76 -42.66 20.93
N GLY A 495 6.59 -42.26 19.66
CA GLY A 495 5.33 -42.40 18.94
C GLY A 495 4.74 -43.79 18.92
N ARG A 496 5.61 -44.85 19.05
CA ARG A 496 5.21 -46.25 19.12
C ARG A 496 4.77 -46.70 20.51
N ILE A 497 5.04 -45.91 21.56
CA ILE A 497 4.69 -46.21 22.95
C ILE A 497 3.39 -45.47 23.30
N PRO A 498 2.28 -46.18 23.62
CA PRO A 498 1.01 -45.53 23.94
C PRO A 498 1.16 -44.50 25.08
N GLY A 499 0.63 -43.28 24.89
CA GLY A 499 0.58 -42.25 25.91
C GLY A 499 1.88 -41.44 26.12
N SER A 500 3.04 -41.90 25.62
CA SER A 500 4.33 -41.25 25.86
C SER A 500 4.41 -39.82 25.29
N LEU A 501 3.93 -39.63 24.05
CA LEU A 501 3.90 -38.31 23.42
C LEU A 501 2.87 -37.38 24.04
N ASP A 502 1.76 -37.90 24.58
CA ASP A 502 0.77 -37.12 25.27
C ASP A 502 1.33 -36.51 26.57
N LEU A 503 2.19 -37.25 27.26
CA LEU A 503 2.90 -36.75 28.44
C LEU A 503 3.90 -35.61 28.10
N MET A 504 4.51 -35.66 26.90
CA MET A 504 5.46 -34.65 26.45
C MET A 504 4.77 -33.44 25.78
N LYS A 505 3.51 -33.58 25.38
CA LYS A 505 2.77 -32.54 24.68
C LYS A 505 2.85 -31.14 25.35
N PRO A 506 2.77 -30.98 26.68
CA PRO A 506 2.92 -29.68 27.35
C PRO A 506 4.31 -29.05 27.23
N LEU A 507 5.33 -29.83 26.86
CA LEU A 507 6.70 -29.35 26.68
C LEU A 507 6.95 -28.78 25.26
N PHE A 508 6.15 -29.16 24.27
CA PHE A 508 6.34 -28.71 22.89
C PHE A 508 6.28 -27.19 22.75
N PRO A 509 5.32 -26.46 23.33
CA PRO A 509 5.30 -24.99 23.28
C PRO A 509 6.54 -24.32 23.85
N ILE A 510 7.28 -24.99 24.72
CA ILE A 510 8.50 -24.49 25.35
C ILE A 510 9.74 -24.86 24.53
N LEU A 511 9.79 -26.08 24.02
CA LEU A 511 10.96 -26.63 23.34
C LEU A 511 11.01 -26.23 21.86
N PHE A 512 9.88 -26.27 21.17
CA PHE A 512 9.82 -26.09 19.72
C PHE A 512 10.32 -24.69 19.28
N PRO A 513 9.96 -23.58 19.92
CA PRO A 513 10.50 -22.26 19.57
C PRO A 513 12.03 -22.19 19.70
N ARG A 514 12.62 -22.96 20.61
CA ARG A 514 14.08 -23.02 20.82
C ARG A 514 14.78 -23.93 19.81
N LEU A 515 14.09 -24.96 19.33
CA LEU A 515 14.63 -25.93 18.37
C LEU A 515 14.50 -25.44 16.92
N LEU A 516 13.45 -24.69 16.63
CA LEU A 516 13.14 -24.24 15.28
C LEU A 516 14.30 -23.48 14.61
N PRO A 517 14.98 -22.52 15.25
CA PRO A 517 16.13 -21.84 14.64
C PRO A 517 17.29 -22.79 14.31
N MET A 518 17.45 -23.88 15.05
CA MET A 518 18.48 -24.89 14.79
C MET A 518 18.09 -25.84 13.63
N MET A 519 16.80 -26.01 13.39
CA MET A 519 16.25 -26.88 12.36
C MET A 519 16.13 -26.14 11.02
N MET A 520 15.76 -24.86 11.05
CA MET A 520 15.47 -24.04 9.86
C MET A 520 16.57 -24.09 8.78
N PRO A 521 17.88 -23.97 9.07
CA PRO A 521 18.90 -24.04 8.03
C PRO A 521 18.91 -25.37 7.24
N LYS A 522 18.44 -26.45 7.85
CA LYS A 522 18.36 -27.77 7.21
C LYS A 522 17.07 -27.99 6.43
N VAL A 523 16.00 -27.35 6.86
CA VAL A 523 14.64 -27.55 6.30
C VAL A 523 14.31 -26.47 5.27
N MET A 524 14.94 -25.30 5.37
CA MET A 524 14.68 -24.15 4.50
C MET A 524 14.76 -24.48 3.01
N PRO A 525 15.78 -25.19 2.50
CA PRO A 525 15.84 -25.51 1.06
C PRO A 525 14.59 -26.26 0.58
N THR A 526 14.19 -27.32 1.27
CA THR A 526 12.98 -28.09 0.90
C THR A 526 11.70 -27.27 1.10
N MET A 527 11.68 -26.41 2.10
CA MET A 527 10.56 -25.50 2.32
C MET A 527 10.40 -24.52 1.14
N LEU A 528 11.50 -23.94 0.67
CA LEU A 528 11.50 -23.00 -0.45
C LEU A 528 11.11 -23.68 -1.77
N GLU A 529 11.58 -24.91 -2.03
CA GLU A 529 11.13 -25.71 -3.17
C GLU A 529 9.61 -25.87 -3.17
N ARG A 530 9.02 -26.28 -2.03
CA ARG A 530 7.56 -26.46 -1.91
C ARG A 530 6.80 -25.14 -2.04
N VAL A 531 7.35 -24.04 -1.56
CA VAL A 531 6.76 -22.71 -1.73
C VAL A 531 6.80 -22.31 -3.21
N ALA A 532 7.93 -22.47 -3.88
CA ALA A 532 8.08 -22.18 -5.31
C ALA A 532 7.11 -23.01 -6.18
N ASP A 533 6.94 -24.29 -5.87
CA ASP A 533 5.99 -25.17 -6.57
C ASP A 533 4.52 -24.78 -6.35
N SER A 534 4.21 -24.10 -5.25
CA SER A 534 2.83 -23.78 -4.85
C SER A 534 2.39 -22.34 -5.19
N ILE A 535 3.34 -21.46 -5.49
CA ILE A 535 3.10 -20.04 -5.78
C ILE A 535 3.58 -19.75 -7.21
N PRO A 536 2.78 -19.09 -8.07
CA PRO A 536 3.15 -18.81 -9.46
C PRO A 536 4.15 -17.64 -9.55
N MET A 537 5.28 -17.74 -8.82
CA MET A 537 6.30 -16.69 -8.79
C MET A 537 7.04 -16.59 -10.13
N PRO A 538 7.42 -15.37 -10.56
CA PRO A 538 8.42 -15.18 -11.61
C PRO A 538 9.76 -15.84 -11.24
N ASP A 539 10.49 -16.34 -12.24
CA ASP A 539 11.77 -17.03 -12.02
C ASP A 539 12.76 -16.18 -11.22
N TYR A 540 12.90 -14.90 -11.57
CA TYR A 540 13.77 -13.96 -10.86
C TYR A 540 13.42 -13.81 -9.37
N MET A 541 12.16 -13.91 -9.01
CA MET A 541 11.70 -13.85 -7.62
C MET A 541 12.01 -15.18 -6.90
N ALA A 542 11.73 -16.30 -7.54
CA ALA A 542 12.03 -17.64 -7.00
C ALA A 542 13.54 -17.82 -6.74
N GLU A 543 14.40 -17.35 -7.64
CA GLU A 543 15.86 -17.39 -7.49
C GLU A 543 16.36 -16.59 -6.28
N GLN A 544 15.67 -15.51 -5.90
CA GLN A 544 16.06 -14.66 -4.77
C GLN A 544 15.51 -15.14 -3.42
N MET A 545 14.50 -16.01 -3.41
CA MET A 545 13.87 -16.51 -2.17
C MET A 545 14.87 -17.09 -1.15
N PRO A 546 15.91 -17.87 -1.53
CA PRO A 546 16.89 -18.39 -0.58
C PRO A 546 17.63 -17.32 0.23
N GLU A 547 17.80 -16.12 -0.32
CA GLU A 547 18.45 -15.00 0.39
C GLU A 547 17.46 -14.12 1.14
N LEU A 548 16.25 -13.94 0.61
CA LEU A 548 15.24 -13.05 1.18
C LEU A 548 14.51 -13.71 2.35
N MET A 549 14.09 -14.96 2.21
CA MET A 549 13.25 -15.65 3.21
C MET A 549 13.88 -15.75 4.60
N PRO A 550 15.18 -16.03 4.78
CA PRO A 550 15.76 -16.04 6.12
C PRO A 550 15.55 -14.71 6.87
N LYS A 551 15.77 -13.56 6.20
CA LYS A 551 15.57 -12.23 6.79
C LYS A 551 14.10 -11.97 7.14
N VAL A 552 13.19 -12.37 6.25
CA VAL A 552 11.75 -12.26 6.46
C VAL A 552 11.32 -13.10 7.67
N MET A 553 11.81 -14.33 7.76
CA MET A 553 11.48 -15.23 8.87
C MET A 553 12.05 -14.76 10.20
N ASP A 554 13.26 -14.17 10.23
CA ASP A 554 13.85 -13.59 11.44
C ASP A 554 12.97 -12.46 12.01
N ASN A 555 12.30 -11.69 11.16
CA ASN A 555 11.40 -10.62 11.57
C ASN A 555 10.00 -11.13 11.96
N LEU A 556 9.45 -12.14 11.25
CA LEU A 556 8.08 -12.61 11.48
C LEU A 556 7.96 -13.63 12.60
N MET A 557 8.91 -14.59 12.68
CA MET A 557 8.80 -15.73 13.61
C MET A 557 8.70 -15.31 15.07
N PRO A 558 9.42 -14.31 15.58
CA PRO A 558 9.26 -13.88 16.98
C PRO A 558 7.81 -13.53 17.36
N HIS A 559 7.04 -13.03 16.40
CA HIS A 559 5.66 -12.62 16.61
C HIS A 559 4.65 -13.76 16.44
N MET A 560 4.94 -14.71 15.56
CA MET A 560 4.00 -15.76 15.14
C MET A 560 4.23 -17.12 15.83
N ILE A 561 5.43 -17.35 16.35
CA ILE A 561 5.86 -18.68 16.79
C ILE A 561 4.93 -19.30 17.84
N GLY A 562 4.41 -18.50 18.76
CA GLY A 562 3.50 -18.97 19.82
C GLY A 562 2.22 -19.59 19.26
N GLU A 563 1.59 -18.91 18.29
CA GLU A 563 0.39 -19.39 17.63
C GLU A 563 0.68 -20.59 16.72
N VAL A 564 1.75 -20.51 15.92
CA VAL A 564 2.20 -21.62 15.05
C VAL A 564 2.40 -22.88 15.86
N VAL A 565 3.11 -22.81 16.99
CA VAL A 565 3.36 -23.97 17.85
C VAL A 565 2.06 -24.55 18.41
N GLY A 566 1.11 -23.69 18.78
CA GLY A 566 -0.24 -24.12 19.17
C GLY A 566 -0.93 -24.95 18.08
N LEU A 567 -0.86 -24.46 16.84
CA LEU A 567 -1.47 -25.10 15.67
C LEU A 567 -0.79 -26.42 15.26
N VAL A 568 0.55 -26.53 15.36
CA VAL A 568 1.31 -27.69 14.88
C VAL A 568 1.49 -28.79 15.90
N THR A 569 1.34 -28.51 17.20
CA THR A 569 1.63 -29.46 18.27
C THR A 569 0.79 -30.74 18.16
N GLN A 570 -0.52 -30.64 18.01
CA GLN A 570 -1.38 -31.83 17.90
C GLN A 570 -1.19 -32.59 16.58
N PRO A 571 -1.15 -31.94 15.41
CA PRO A 571 -0.84 -32.58 14.14
C PRO A 571 0.49 -33.34 14.14
N MET A 572 1.54 -32.79 14.75
CA MET A 572 2.84 -33.44 14.87
C MET A 572 2.74 -34.75 15.73
N VAL A 573 2.05 -34.69 16.85
CA VAL A 573 1.82 -35.85 17.71
C VAL A 573 1.04 -36.93 16.98
N ASP A 574 0.00 -36.56 16.23
CA ASP A 574 -0.80 -37.52 15.46
C ASP A 574 0.01 -38.16 14.32
N TYR A 575 0.84 -37.36 13.62
CA TYR A 575 1.79 -37.89 12.63
C TYR A 575 2.76 -38.90 13.23
N LEU A 576 3.38 -38.57 14.37
CA LEU A 576 4.32 -39.49 15.06
C LEU A 576 3.67 -40.78 15.56
N LYS A 577 2.36 -40.76 15.85
CA LYS A 577 1.56 -41.93 16.20
C LYS A 577 1.09 -42.75 14.97
N GLY A 578 1.48 -42.35 13.76
CA GLY A 578 1.07 -42.99 12.51
C GLY A 578 -0.40 -42.78 12.14
N LYS A 579 -1.06 -41.76 12.69
CA LYS A 579 -2.41 -41.40 12.27
C LYS A 579 -2.34 -40.66 10.93
N PRO A 580 -3.27 -40.91 9.98
CA PRO A 580 -3.34 -40.13 8.77
C PRO A 580 -3.55 -38.65 9.10
N ALA A 581 -2.87 -37.77 8.38
CA ALA A 581 -3.11 -36.32 8.52
C ALA A 581 -4.61 -36.04 8.32
N ALA A 582 -5.23 -35.40 9.29
CA ALA A 582 -6.63 -35.01 9.18
C ALA A 582 -6.76 -34.02 8.03
N GLN A 583 -7.25 -34.45 6.89
CA GLN A 583 -7.74 -33.57 5.83
C GLN A 583 -9.00 -32.91 6.38
N LYS A 584 -8.85 -31.73 7.04
CA LYS A 584 -9.98 -30.84 7.18
C LYS A 584 -10.24 -30.21 5.81
N LYS A 585 -11.43 -30.52 5.29
CA LYS A 585 -12.04 -29.88 4.12
C LYS A 585 -12.12 -28.38 4.33
#